data_52e13b0ba6040aedd87f9444e6de13b8
#
_entry.id   52e13b0ba6040aedd87f9444e6de13b8
#
_cell.length_a   1.000
_cell.length_b   1.000
_cell.length_c   1.000
_cell.angle_alpha   90.00
_cell.angle_beta   90.00
_cell.angle_gamma   90.00
#
_symmetry.space_group_name_H-M   'P 1'
#
loop_
_entity.id
_entity.type
_entity.pdbx_description
1 polymer ?
#
loop_
_entity_poly.entity_id
_entity_poly.type
_entity_poly.pdbx_seq_one_letter_code
_entity_poly.pdbx_strand_id
1 'polypeptide(L)'
;MQFYEKISLNHLLLYISCIFWTLAYDTIYAYQDREDDLKNNIKSTAVLFGSKGKTYVQIFYCLFIAFLAWANYLTAQSLLSLVPVFCLILAIVIYLNKWDLNSKMSSNFYFRFNNIIGLLCFIYLLAF
;
A
#
# COMPACT_ATOMS: atom_id res chain seq x y z
N MET A 1 -29.04 17.84 3.45
CA MET A 1 -27.96 16.90 3.22
C MET A 1 -27.27 16.55 4.52
N GLN A 2 -27.25 15.31 4.84
CA GLN A 2 -26.85 14.86 6.17
C GLN A 2 -25.69 13.84 6.10
N PHE A 3 -24.83 13.96 5.11
CA PHE A 3 -23.77 12.99 4.88
C PHE A 3 -22.77 12.89 6.05
N TYR A 4 -22.63 13.96 6.84
CA TYR A 4 -21.73 13.95 7.99
C TYR A 4 -22.34 13.22 9.20
N GLU A 5 -23.61 12.93 9.18
CA GLU A 5 -24.30 12.23 10.28
C GLU A 5 -24.02 10.74 10.26
N LYS A 6 -23.64 10.20 9.11
CA LYS A 6 -23.42 8.76 8.95
C LYS A 6 -22.09 8.51 8.30
N ILE A 7 -21.19 7.88 9.04
CA ILE A 7 -20.00 7.29 8.46
C ILE A 7 -20.46 5.95 7.91
N SER A 8 -20.54 5.84 6.59
CA SER A 8 -20.91 4.59 5.94
C SER A 8 -19.77 3.58 6.00
N LEU A 9 -20.08 2.33 5.77
CA LEU A 9 -19.08 1.27 5.72
C LEU A 9 -18.01 1.56 4.67
N ASN A 10 -18.39 2.09 3.51
CA ASN A 10 -17.40 2.44 2.46
C ASN A 10 -16.40 3.48 2.93
N HIS A 11 -16.81 4.49 3.68
CA HIS A 11 -15.87 5.50 4.20
C HIS A 11 -14.89 4.90 5.19
N LEU A 12 -15.36 4.00 6.04
CA LEU A 12 -14.52 3.31 6.99
C LEU A 12 -13.50 2.41 6.27
N LEU A 13 -13.93 1.67 5.25
CA LEU A 13 -13.07 0.80 4.46
C LEU A 13 -12.01 1.60 3.69
N LEU A 14 -12.37 2.76 3.14
CA LEU A 14 -11.41 3.64 2.49
C LEU A 14 -10.38 4.16 3.47
N TYR A 15 -10.80 4.54 4.67
CA TYR A 15 -9.89 5.00 5.71
C TYR A 15 -8.88 3.90 6.09
N ILE A 16 -9.38 2.69 6.30
CA ILE A 16 -8.53 1.53 6.63
C ILE A 16 -7.55 1.25 5.49
N SER A 17 -8.00 1.34 4.24
CA SER A 17 -7.12 1.13 3.09
C SER A 17 -6.00 2.16 3.06
N CYS A 18 -6.27 3.42 3.37
CA CYS A 18 -5.27 4.48 3.43
C CYS A 18 -4.24 4.23 4.53
N ILE A 19 -4.65 3.66 5.67
CA ILE A 19 -3.72 3.29 6.74
C ILE A 19 -2.71 2.26 6.22
N PHE A 20 -3.16 1.22 5.53
CA PHE A 20 -2.27 0.20 5.00
C PHE A 20 -1.37 0.75 3.89
N TRP A 21 -1.88 1.64 3.05
CA TRP A 21 -1.07 2.31 2.04
C TRP A 21 0.07 3.11 2.68
N THR A 22 -0.24 3.89 3.71
CA THR A 22 0.75 4.68 4.45
C THR A 22 1.78 3.77 5.10
N LEU A 23 1.36 2.68 5.74
CA LEU A 23 2.27 1.72 6.33
C LEU A 23 3.22 1.13 5.30
N ALA A 24 2.72 0.83 4.10
CA ALA A 24 3.53 0.27 3.03
C ALA A 24 4.64 1.23 2.60
N TYR A 25 4.28 2.44 2.19
CA TYR A 25 5.29 3.35 1.64
C TYR A 25 6.21 3.93 2.72
N ASP A 26 5.72 4.14 3.93
CA ASP A 26 6.55 4.58 5.05
C ASP A 26 7.59 3.53 5.41
N THR A 27 7.23 2.26 5.36
CA THR A 27 8.17 1.16 5.62
C THR A 27 9.25 1.11 4.54
N ILE A 28 8.88 1.26 3.27
CA ILE A 28 9.86 1.31 2.17
C ILE A 28 10.84 2.47 2.39
N TYR A 29 10.31 3.65 2.73
CA TYR A 29 11.15 4.82 3.02
C TYR A 29 12.09 4.54 4.19
N ALA A 30 11.59 3.89 5.24
CA ALA A 30 12.38 3.58 6.43
C ALA A 30 13.59 2.70 6.12
N TYR A 31 13.52 1.87 5.07
CA TYR A 31 14.67 1.04 4.67
C TYR A 31 15.82 1.87 4.10
N GLN A 32 15.58 3.11 3.66
CA GLN A 32 16.66 4.01 3.25
C GLN A 32 17.53 4.42 4.44
N ASP A 33 16.92 4.52 5.63
CA ASP A 33 17.60 4.95 6.86
C ASP A 33 17.91 3.82 7.82
N ARG A 34 17.62 2.57 7.45
CA ARG A 34 17.72 1.41 8.33
C ARG A 34 19.11 1.26 8.96
N GLU A 35 20.15 1.46 8.16
CA GLU A 35 21.52 1.31 8.63
C GLU A 35 21.86 2.35 9.69
N ASP A 36 21.49 3.60 9.47
CA ASP A 36 21.69 4.68 10.42
C ASP A 36 20.83 4.50 11.68
N ASP A 37 19.58 4.05 11.50
CA ASP A 37 18.67 3.77 12.61
C ASP A 37 19.21 2.68 13.54
N LEU A 38 19.81 1.64 12.96
CA LEU A 38 20.44 0.57 13.75
C LEU A 38 21.63 1.10 14.56
N LYS A 39 22.44 1.98 13.96
CA LYS A 39 23.59 2.58 14.65
C LYS A 39 23.20 3.49 15.80
N ASN A 40 22.07 4.18 15.67
CA ASN A 40 21.60 5.18 16.62
C ASN A 40 20.51 4.65 17.57
N ASN A 41 20.23 3.34 17.55
CA ASN A 41 19.19 2.70 18.37
C ASN A 41 17.80 3.30 18.13
N ILE A 42 17.54 3.81 16.93
CA ILE A 42 16.24 4.33 16.54
C ILE A 42 15.36 3.16 16.10
N LYS A 43 14.14 3.10 16.65
CA LYS A 43 13.17 2.05 16.29
C LYS A 43 12.32 2.51 15.12
N SER A 44 12.39 1.78 14.01
CA SER A 44 11.56 2.01 12.82
C SER A 44 10.95 0.70 12.36
N THR A 45 9.99 0.76 11.44
CA THR A 45 9.42 -0.45 10.87
C THR A 45 10.47 -1.26 10.10
N ALA A 46 11.43 -0.58 9.46
CA ALA A 46 12.53 -1.25 8.77
C ALA A 46 13.42 -2.04 9.74
N VAL A 47 13.71 -1.46 10.91
CA VAL A 47 14.48 -2.15 11.95
C VAL A 47 13.66 -3.32 12.52
N LEU A 48 12.38 -3.09 12.79
CA LEU A 48 11.49 -4.10 13.36
C LEU A 48 11.34 -5.31 12.43
N PHE A 49 11.10 -5.08 11.15
CA PHE A 49 10.84 -6.16 10.20
C PHE A 49 12.11 -6.86 9.71
N GLY A 50 13.23 -6.15 9.71
CA GLY A 50 14.52 -6.70 9.30
C GLY A 50 14.49 -7.29 7.89
N SER A 51 14.89 -8.54 7.74
CA SER A 51 14.93 -9.23 6.44
C SER A 51 13.53 -9.59 5.90
N LYS A 52 12.50 -9.50 6.72
CA LYS A 52 11.12 -9.85 6.34
C LYS A 52 10.32 -8.64 5.84
N GLY A 53 10.95 -7.48 5.73
CA GLY A 53 10.26 -6.25 5.36
C GLY A 53 9.56 -6.30 4.03
N LYS A 54 10.15 -6.96 3.04
CA LYS A 54 9.53 -7.13 1.71
C LYS A 54 8.17 -7.82 1.83
N THR A 55 8.10 -8.90 2.58
CA THR A 55 6.86 -9.65 2.80
C THR A 55 5.82 -8.78 3.49
N TYR A 56 6.20 -8.05 4.53
CA TYR A 56 5.27 -7.16 5.24
C TYR A 56 4.76 -6.04 4.34
N VAL A 57 5.62 -5.44 3.52
CA VAL A 57 5.21 -4.39 2.58
C VAL A 57 4.26 -4.95 1.53
N GLN A 58 4.54 -6.14 1.01
CA GLN A 58 3.63 -6.81 0.07
C GLN A 58 2.26 -7.04 0.70
N ILE A 59 2.22 -7.49 1.95
CA ILE A 59 0.98 -7.70 2.69
C ILE A 59 0.23 -6.37 2.85
N PHE A 60 0.92 -5.29 3.21
CA PHE A 60 0.30 -3.98 3.38
C PHE A 60 -0.33 -3.48 2.08
N TYR A 61 0.36 -3.62 0.96
CA TYR A 61 -0.20 -3.22 -0.33
C TYR A 61 -1.39 -4.09 -0.73
N CYS A 62 -1.33 -5.39 -0.46
CA CYS A 62 -2.46 -6.28 -0.73
C CYS A 62 -3.68 -5.89 0.10
N LEU A 63 -3.48 -5.59 1.38
CA LEU A 63 -4.56 -5.14 2.25
C LEU A 63 -5.12 -3.79 1.82
N PHE A 64 -4.25 -2.86 1.45
CA PHE A 64 -4.67 -1.57 0.91
C PHE A 64 -5.61 -1.76 -0.29
N ILE A 65 -5.19 -2.55 -1.26
CA ILE A 65 -5.96 -2.75 -2.49
C ILE A 65 -7.24 -3.55 -2.22
N ALA A 66 -7.17 -4.55 -1.34
CA ALA A 66 -8.34 -5.36 -0.97
C ALA A 66 -9.43 -4.50 -0.31
N PHE A 67 -9.06 -3.65 0.65
CA PHE A 67 -10.02 -2.76 1.30
C PHE A 67 -10.54 -1.69 0.36
N LEU A 68 -9.69 -1.16 -0.51
CA LEU A 68 -10.08 -0.19 -1.52
C LEU A 68 -11.12 -0.79 -2.48
N ALA A 69 -10.87 -2.00 -2.94
CA ALA A 69 -11.77 -2.74 -3.83
C ALA A 69 -13.09 -3.06 -3.16
N TRP A 70 -13.04 -3.46 -1.90
CA TRP A 70 -14.26 -3.74 -1.13
C TRP A 70 -15.12 -2.48 -1.02
N ALA A 71 -14.51 -1.37 -0.63
CA ALA A 71 -15.21 -0.09 -0.54
C ALA A 71 -15.86 0.29 -1.88
N ASN A 72 -15.12 0.15 -2.97
CA ASN A 72 -15.63 0.46 -4.30
C ASN A 72 -16.74 -0.49 -4.74
N TYR A 73 -16.63 -1.77 -4.42
CA TYR A 73 -17.62 -2.77 -4.76
C TYR A 73 -18.98 -2.49 -4.10
N LEU A 74 -18.97 -2.01 -2.87
CA LEU A 74 -20.20 -1.65 -2.16
C LEU A 74 -20.99 -0.55 -2.87
N THR A 75 -20.30 0.30 -3.62
CA THR A 75 -20.92 1.40 -4.39
C THR A 75 -21.23 0.97 -5.82
N ALA A 76 -20.27 0.41 -6.52
CA ALA A 76 -20.37 0.03 -7.94
C ALA A 76 -21.17 -1.25 -8.15
N GLN A 77 -21.07 -2.19 -7.21
CA GLN A 77 -21.73 -3.51 -7.25
C GLN A 77 -21.47 -4.30 -8.54
N SER A 78 -20.27 -4.12 -9.11
CA SER A 78 -19.88 -4.79 -10.34
C SER A 78 -18.75 -5.77 -10.07
N LEU A 79 -18.96 -7.05 -10.38
CA LEU A 79 -17.90 -8.05 -10.28
C LEU A 79 -16.77 -7.79 -11.26
N LEU A 80 -17.08 -7.15 -12.39
CA LEU A 80 -16.07 -6.80 -13.39
C LEU A 80 -15.01 -5.86 -12.80
N SER A 81 -15.38 -5.03 -11.83
CA SER A 81 -14.44 -4.12 -11.18
C SER A 81 -13.35 -4.84 -10.39
N LEU A 82 -13.53 -6.11 -10.07
CA LEU A 82 -12.55 -6.91 -9.33
C LEU A 82 -11.41 -7.43 -10.19
N VAL A 83 -11.58 -7.46 -11.51
CA VAL A 83 -10.53 -7.93 -12.43
C VAL A 83 -9.28 -7.04 -12.39
N PRO A 84 -9.39 -5.71 -12.54
CA PRO A 84 -8.21 -4.85 -12.42
C PRO A 84 -7.54 -4.93 -11.05
N VAL A 85 -8.33 -5.13 -10.00
CA VAL A 85 -7.81 -5.29 -8.62
C VAL A 85 -6.88 -6.49 -8.53
N PHE A 86 -7.34 -7.63 -9.04
CA PHE A 86 -6.55 -8.85 -8.99
C PHE A 86 -5.24 -8.69 -9.79
N CYS A 87 -5.34 -8.09 -10.98
CA CYS A 87 -4.17 -7.81 -11.81
C CYS A 87 -3.18 -6.89 -11.11
N LEU A 88 -3.69 -5.86 -10.42
CA LEU A 88 -2.84 -4.90 -9.72
C LEU A 88 -2.13 -5.54 -8.53
N ILE A 89 -2.81 -6.38 -7.77
CA ILE A 89 -2.21 -7.12 -6.66
C ILE A 89 -1.07 -8.01 -7.17
N LEU A 90 -1.31 -8.77 -8.23
CA LEU A 90 -0.28 -9.62 -8.80
C LEU A 90 0.92 -8.80 -9.29
N ALA A 91 0.66 -7.69 -9.96
CA ALA A 91 1.72 -6.83 -10.46
C ALA A 91 2.58 -6.27 -9.32
N ILE A 92 1.95 -5.82 -8.25
CA ILE A 92 2.68 -5.27 -7.10
C ILE A 92 3.52 -6.35 -6.42
N VAL A 93 2.96 -7.53 -6.21
CA VAL A 93 3.69 -8.63 -5.55
C VAL A 93 4.91 -9.02 -6.39
N ILE A 94 4.73 -9.20 -7.69
CA ILE A 94 5.82 -9.56 -8.60
C ILE A 94 6.89 -8.46 -8.63
N TYR A 95 6.45 -7.22 -8.70
CA TYR A 95 7.36 -6.08 -8.82
C TYR A 95 8.20 -5.90 -7.55
N LEU A 96 7.57 -6.00 -6.38
CA LEU A 96 8.26 -5.87 -5.10
C LEU A 96 9.24 -7.01 -4.82
N ASN A 97 9.08 -8.15 -5.45
CA ASN A 97 10.05 -9.24 -5.30
C ASN A 97 11.46 -8.86 -5.75
N LYS A 98 11.59 -7.85 -6.60
CA LYS A 98 12.88 -7.37 -7.08
C LYS A 98 13.51 -6.31 -6.18
N TRP A 99 12.80 -5.88 -5.16
CA TRP A 99 13.28 -4.86 -4.23
C TRP A 99 14.42 -5.43 -3.38
N ASP A 100 15.54 -4.70 -3.33
CA ASP A 100 16.68 -5.02 -2.48
C ASP A 100 16.60 -4.19 -1.20
N LEU A 101 16.30 -4.83 -0.10
CA LEU A 101 16.15 -4.19 1.21
C LEU A 101 17.43 -3.53 1.71
N ASN A 102 18.58 -4.02 1.26
CA ASN A 102 19.88 -3.54 1.69
C ASN A 102 20.41 -2.38 0.85
N SER A 103 19.72 -2.04 -0.24
CA SER A 103 20.11 -0.96 -1.14
C SER A 103 19.25 0.28 -0.90
N LYS A 104 19.87 1.39 -0.49
CA LYS A 104 19.18 2.68 -0.35
C LYS A 104 18.58 3.13 -1.67
N MET A 105 19.29 2.90 -2.77
CA MET A 105 18.87 3.28 -4.11
C MET A 105 17.62 2.50 -4.52
N SER A 106 17.60 1.19 -4.26
CA SER A 106 16.46 0.34 -4.53
C SER A 106 15.25 0.77 -3.72
N SER A 107 15.42 1.02 -2.42
CA SER A 107 14.33 1.48 -1.55
C SER A 107 13.77 2.82 -2.02
N ASN A 108 14.62 3.76 -2.42
CA ASN A 108 14.18 5.03 -2.96
C ASN A 108 13.38 4.86 -4.25
N PHE A 109 13.82 3.95 -5.12
CA PHE A 109 13.11 3.65 -6.36
C PHE A 109 11.69 3.14 -6.07
N TYR A 110 11.56 2.17 -5.17
CA TYR A 110 10.25 1.60 -4.83
C TYR A 110 9.38 2.58 -4.04
N PHE A 111 9.98 3.43 -3.23
CA PHE A 111 9.24 4.51 -2.58
C PHE A 111 8.62 5.46 -3.62
N ARG A 112 9.38 5.84 -4.64
CA ARG A 112 8.88 6.70 -5.73
C ARG A 112 7.84 5.96 -6.59
N PHE A 113 7.99 4.66 -6.75
CA PHE A 113 7.04 3.84 -7.49
C PHE A 113 5.65 3.87 -6.85
N ASN A 114 5.58 4.14 -5.56
CA ASN A 114 4.31 4.31 -4.85
C ASN A 114 3.41 5.36 -5.50
N ASN A 115 3.98 6.39 -6.12
CA ASN A 115 3.20 7.40 -6.85
C ASN A 115 2.46 6.80 -8.03
N ILE A 116 3.07 5.85 -8.73
CA ILE A 116 2.43 5.14 -9.84
C ILE A 116 1.30 4.26 -9.32
N ILE A 117 1.51 3.57 -8.21
CA ILE A 117 0.47 2.76 -7.57
C ILE A 117 -0.73 3.65 -7.20
N GLY A 118 -0.48 4.81 -6.59
CA GLY A 118 -1.52 5.76 -6.23
C GLY A 118 -2.29 6.26 -7.46
N LEU A 119 -1.59 6.56 -8.54
CA LEU A 119 -2.21 6.99 -9.79
C LEU A 119 -3.09 5.89 -10.39
N LEU A 120 -2.61 4.66 -10.41
CA LEU A 120 -3.38 3.52 -10.92
C LEU A 120 -4.64 3.29 -10.09
N CYS A 121 -4.56 3.41 -8.78
CA CYS A 121 -5.71 3.30 -7.90
C CYS A 121 -6.72 4.43 -8.14
N PHE A 122 -6.25 5.64 -8.37
CA PHE A 122 -7.09 6.79 -8.69
C PHE A 122 -7.85 6.55 -10.00
N ILE A 123 -7.15 6.10 -11.03
CA ILE A 123 -7.77 5.77 -12.33
C ILE A 123 -8.81 4.67 -12.16
N TYR A 124 -8.49 3.65 -11.35
CA TYR A 124 -9.43 2.57 -11.05
C TYR A 124 -10.73 3.10 -10.43
N LEU A 125 -10.62 3.99 -9.46
CA LEU A 125 -11.78 4.56 -8.80
C LEU A 125 -12.63 5.43 -9.74
N LEU A 126 -12.00 6.11 -10.69
CA LEU A 126 -12.72 6.89 -11.69
C LEU A 126 -13.45 5.99 -12.71
N ALA A 127 -12.88 4.84 -13.05
CA ALA A 127 -13.44 3.93 -14.04
C ALA A 127 -14.58 3.08 -13.50
N PHE A 128 -14.57 2.78 -12.22
CA PHE A 128 -15.53 1.92 -11.55
C PHE A 128 -16.09 2.59 -10.30
#